data_737774f99f6dfe2881858435ece778cc
#
_entry.id   737774f99f6dfe2881858435ece778cc
#
_cell.length_a   1.000
_cell.length_b   1.000
_cell.length_c   1.000
_cell.angle_alpha   90.00
_cell.angle_beta   90.00
_cell.angle_gamma   90.00
#
_symmetry.space_group_name_H-M   'P 1'
#
loop_
_entity.id
_entity.type
_entity.pdbx_description
1 polymer ?
#
loop_
_entity_poly.entity_id
_entity_poly.type
_entity_poly.pdbx_seq_one_letter_code
_entity_poly.pdbx_strand_id
1 'polypeptide(L)'
;MSDMNDEQNDQDAVFDEEASPDEEFALELLEEELRQATAILDPVPPALRQIAVEAFALHDLDSRIAELAFDSVVDALPVRGATEAPRMLTFHAGEVTVDVELTPQGLMGQVLPPQSARIEVLSGPQAGSPLTTDEMGRFIHEASPAGPFALRLRTDEGVIVTDWVTV
;
A
#
# COMPACT_ATOMS: atom_id res chain seq x y z
N MET A 1 50.44 -51.83 -16.37
CA MET A 1 50.29 -50.98 -15.21
C MET A 1 49.52 -49.79 -15.69
N SER A 2 48.23 -49.94 -15.81
CA SER A 2 47.17 -49.75 -14.82
C SER A 2 47.18 -48.32 -14.31
N ASP A 3 46.25 -47.54 -14.75
CA ASP A 3 45.21 -47.08 -13.86
C ASP A 3 44.10 -46.43 -14.68
N MET A 4 42.94 -47.07 -14.57
CA MET A 4 41.64 -46.54 -14.90
C MET A 4 41.31 -45.42 -13.95
N ASN A 5 40.88 -44.28 -14.44
CA ASN A 5 40.15 -43.32 -13.65
C ASN A 5 38.76 -43.15 -14.26
N ASP A 6 37.80 -43.80 -13.64
CA ASP A 6 36.36 -43.66 -13.84
C ASP A 6 35.95 -42.28 -13.37
N GLU A 7 35.69 -41.35 -14.28
CA GLU A 7 34.96 -40.14 -13.98
C GLU A 7 33.47 -40.42 -14.15
N GLN A 8 32.87 -40.68 -13.00
CA GLN A 8 31.46 -40.83 -12.81
C GLN A 8 30.80 -39.45 -12.99
N ASN A 9 30.22 -39.27 -14.16
CA ASN A 9 29.42 -38.09 -14.49
C ASN A 9 28.01 -38.24 -13.87
N ASP A 10 27.85 -37.74 -12.66
CA ASP A 10 26.54 -37.57 -12.02
C ASP A 10 25.81 -36.44 -12.78
N GLN A 11 24.99 -36.81 -13.73
CA GLN A 11 23.98 -35.96 -14.33
C GLN A 11 22.83 -35.90 -13.34
N ASP A 12 22.77 -34.82 -12.55
CA ASP A 12 21.57 -34.38 -11.86
C ASP A 12 20.49 -34.09 -12.91
N ALA A 13 19.68 -35.10 -13.18
CA ALA A 13 18.45 -34.95 -13.92
C ALA A 13 17.48 -34.17 -13.02
N VAL A 14 17.39 -32.87 -13.24
CA VAL A 14 16.26 -32.06 -12.76
C VAL A 14 15.04 -32.58 -13.51
N PHE A 15 14.25 -33.41 -12.83
CA PHE A 15 12.91 -33.77 -13.28
C PHE A 15 12.04 -32.51 -13.15
N ASP A 16 11.87 -31.79 -14.24
CA ASP A 16 10.71 -30.90 -14.41
C ASP A 16 9.48 -31.83 -14.48
N GLU A 17 8.89 -32.06 -13.31
CA GLU A 17 7.64 -32.80 -13.15
C GLU A 17 6.53 -31.83 -13.58
N GLU A 18 6.30 -31.72 -14.90
CA GLU A 18 5.11 -31.06 -15.42
C GLU A 18 3.89 -31.82 -14.89
N ALA A 19 3.07 -31.10 -14.12
CA ALA A 19 1.84 -31.65 -13.54
C ALA A 19 0.98 -32.26 -14.66
N SER A 20 0.44 -33.44 -14.42
CA SER A 20 -0.44 -34.05 -15.42
C SER A 20 -1.75 -33.25 -15.54
N PRO A 21 -2.44 -33.29 -16.70
CA PRO A 21 -3.72 -32.58 -16.87
C PRO A 21 -4.78 -32.92 -15.81
N ASP A 22 -4.74 -34.14 -15.27
CA ASP A 22 -5.63 -34.56 -14.19
C ASP A 22 -5.23 -33.91 -12.84
N GLU A 23 -3.95 -33.67 -12.60
CA GLU A 23 -3.45 -32.97 -11.41
C GLU A 23 -3.75 -31.47 -11.48
N GLU A 24 -3.61 -30.86 -12.65
CA GLU A 24 -3.98 -29.44 -12.87
C GLU A 24 -5.49 -29.24 -12.60
N PHE A 25 -6.32 -30.12 -13.15
CA PHE A 25 -7.77 -30.06 -12.91
C PHE A 25 -8.13 -30.27 -11.42
N ALA A 26 -7.44 -31.18 -10.74
CA ALA A 26 -7.65 -31.41 -9.31
C ALA A 26 -7.23 -30.19 -8.47
N LEU A 27 -6.16 -29.50 -8.85
CA LEU A 27 -5.71 -28.26 -8.20
C LEU A 27 -6.71 -27.12 -8.42
N GLU A 28 -7.27 -26.95 -9.63
CA GLU A 28 -8.29 -25.94 -9.90
C GLU A 28 -9.57 -26.17 -9.08
N LEU A 29 -10.00 -27.44 -8.94
CA LEU A 29 -11.14 -27.77 -8.07
C LEU A 29 -10.86 -27.44 -6.60
N LEU A 30 -9.68 -27.79 -6.11
CA LEU A 30 -9.27 -27.49 -4.73
C LEU A 30 -9.21 -25.98 -4.48
N GLU A 31 -8.67 -25.21 -5.41
CA GLU A 31 -8.66 -23.74 -5.32
C GLU A 31 -10.07 -23.16 -5.23
N GLU A 32 -11.00 -23.67 -6.04
CA GLU A 32 -12.38 -23.20 -6.01
C GLU A 32 -13.08 -23.58 -4.71
N GLU A 33 -12.87 -24.79 -4.19
CA GLU A 33 -13.40 -25.20 -2.88
C GLU A 33 -12.82 -24.35 -1.74
N LEU A 34 -11.51 -24.06 -1.74
CA LEU A 34 -10.88 -23.17 -0.76
C LEU A 34 -11.42 -21.74 -0.87
N ARG A 35 -11.61 -21.24 -2.08
CA ARG A 35 -12.19 -19.91 -2.30
C ARG A 35 -13.61 -19.81 -1.76
N GLN A 36 -14.43 -20.84 -1.98
CA GLN A 36 -15.78 -20.91 -1.45
C GLN A 36 -15.80 -21.04 0.08
N ALA A 37 -14.93 -21.89 0.63
CA ALA A 37 -14.80 -22.05 2.06
C ALA A 37 -14.39 -20.76 2.77
N THR A 38 -13.38 -20.03 2.24
CA THR A 38 -12.95 -18.75 2.80
C THR A 38 -14.03 -17.68 2.69
N ALA A 39 -14.79 -17.65 1.60
CA ALA A 39 -15.90 -16.70 1.45
C ALA A 39 -17.02 -16.90 2.47
N ILE A 40 -17.19 -18.14 2.99
CA ILE A 40 -18.21 -18.48 4.00
C ILE A 40 -17.66 -18.30 5.42
N LEU A 41 -16.42 -18.74 5.67
CA LEU A 41 -15.84 -18.78 7.02
C LEU A 41 -15.25 -17.42 7.44
N ASP A 42 -14.70 -16.67 6.48
CA ASP A 42 -14.09 -15.36 6.72
C ASP A 42 -14.42 -14.39 5.57
N PRO A 43 -15.69 -13.98 5.46
CA PRO A 43 -16.11 -13.10 4.38
C PRO A 43 -15.44 -11.74 4.52
N VAL A 44 -14.82 -11.27 3.45
CA VAL A 44 -14.25 -9.91 3.40
C VAL A 44 -15.36 -8.91 3.79
N PRO A 45 -15.16 -8.11 4.85
CA PRO A 45 -16.13 -7.12 5.28
C PRO A 45 -16.58 -6.24 4.11
N PRO A 46 -17.88 -5.94 3.98
CA PRO A 46 -18.39 -5.12 2.86
C PRO A 46 -17.67 -3.78 2.73
N ALA A 47 -17.28 -3.17 3.85
CA ALA A 47 -16.53 -1.92 3.86
C ALA A 47 -15.15 -2.06 3.21
N LEU A 48 -14.42 -3.13 3.45
CA LEU A 48 -13.11 -3.38 2.81
C LEU A 48 -13.26 -3.65 1.32
N ARG A 49 -14.31 -4.37 0.92
CA ARG A 49 -14.61 -4.60 -0.50
C ARG A 49 -14.93 -3.28 -1.21
N GLN A 50 -15.71 -2.42 -0.56
CA GLN A 50 -16.04 -1.11 -1.10
C GLN A 50 -14.79 -0.23 -1.24
N ILE A 51 -13.92 -0.20 -0.23
CA ILE A 51 -12.64 0.50 -0.28
C ILE A 51 -11.78 0.00 -1.44
N ALA A 52 -11.70 -1.32 -1.64
CA ALA A 52 -10.92 -1.90 -2.74
C ALA A 52 -11.47 -1.49 -4.12
N VAL A 53 -12.79 -1.48 -4.30
CA VAL A 53 -13.43 -1.04 -5.55
C VAL A 53 -13.18 0.45 -5.78
N GLU A 54 -13.27 1.26 -4.75
CA GLU A 54 -13.01 2.71 -4.84
C GLU A 54 -11.54 3.00 -5.08
N ALA A 55 -10.63 2.29 -4.41
CA ALA A 55 -9.20 2.38 -4.66
C ALA A 55 -8.88 2.04 -6.12
N PHE A 56 -9.51 1.00 -6.68
CA PHE A 56 -9.36 0.65 -8.09
C PHE A 56 -9.94 1.72 -9.03
N ALA A 57 -11.12 2.27 -8.71
CA ALA A 57 -11.73 3.35 -9.49
C ALA A 57 -10.94 4.66 -9.41
N LEU A 58 -10.14 4.83 -8.35
CA LEU A 58 -9.24 5.97 -8.16
C LEU A 58 -7.88 5.77 -8.86
N HIS A 59 -7.65 4.62 -9.46
CA HIS A 59 -6.47 4.34 -10.26
C HIS A 59 -6.57 5.13 -11.58
N ASP A 60 -6.43 6.44 -11.46
CA ASP A 60 -6.26 7.35 -12.58
C ASP A 60 -4.95 6.93 -13.26
N LEU A 61 -5.04 6.39 -14.47
CA LEU A 61 -3.88 5.85 -15.21
C LEU A 61 -2.76 6.89 -15.41
N ASP A 62 -3.09 8.16 -15.23
CA ASP A 62 -2.16 9.29 -15.30
C ASP A 62 -1.67 9.76 -13.90
N SER A 63 -2.11 9.15 -12.79
CA SER A 63 -1.66 9.53 -11.46
C SER A 63 -0.28 8.94 -11.13
N ARG A 64 0.57 9.77 -10.54
CA ARG A 64 1.83 9.32 -9.95
C ARG A 64 1.57 8.74 -8.56
N ILE A 65 2.19 7.61 -8.23
CA ILE A 65 2.12 7.05 -6.88
C ILE A 65 3.22 7.69 -6.03
N ALA A 66 2.85 8.18 -4.86
CA ALA A 66 3.80 8.60 -3.83
C ALA A 66 4.02 7.43 -2.87
N GLU A 67 5.19 6.82 -2.97
CA GLU A 67 5.60 5.69 -2.16
C GLU A 67 5.88 6.10 -0.73
N LEU A 68 5.48 5.27 0.26
CA LEU A 68 5.81 5.48 1.67
C LEU A 68 7.31 5.26 1.88
N ALA A 69 8.03 6.33 2.20
CA ALA A 69 9.47 6.32 2.41
C ALA A 69 9.85 6.24 3.90
N PHE A 70 8.98 6.72 4.79
CA PHE A 70 9.20 6.70 6.24
C PHE A 70 7.88 6.58 7.00
N ASP A 71 7.90 5.77 8.07
CA ASP A 71 6.82 5.64 9.04
C ASP A 71 7.41 5.55 10.45
N SER A 72 7.11 6.52 11.29
CA SER A 72 7.68 6.57 12.65
C SER A 72 7.29 5.39 13.54
N VAL A 73 6.23 4.67 13.24
CA VAL A 73 5.82 3.47 13.99
C VAL A 73 6.70 2.28 13.62
N VAL A 74 7.16 2.21 12.38
CA VAL A 74 7.96 1.09 11.85
C VAL A 74 9.45 1.41 11.90
N ASP A 75 9.85 2.63 11.52
CA ASP A 75 11.22 3.01 11.23
C ASP A 75 11.91 3.74 12.40
N ALA A 76 11.13 4.28 13.35
CA ALA A 76 11.73 4.98 14.48
C ALA A 76 12.28 4.02 15.54
N LEU A 77 13.45 4.33 16.07
CA LEU A 77 13.99 3.62 17.22
C LEU A 77 13.10 3.86 18.44
N PRO A 78 12.78 2.81 19.24
CA PRO A 78 11.93 2.94 20.40
C PRO A 78 12.56 3.87 21.44
N VAL A 79 12.00 5.05 21.60
CA VAL A 79 12.40 6.03 22.62
C VAL A 79 11.54 5.80 23.86
N ARG A 80 12.18 5.58 25.00
CA ARG A 80 11.47 5.39 26.27
C ARG A 80 10.73 6.68 26.63
N GLY A 81 9.38 6.60 26.71
CA GLY A 81 8.54 7.69 27.19
C GLY A 81 7.61 8.36 26.17
N ALA A 82 7.61 7.95 24.90
CA ALA A 82 6.73 8.53 23.87
C ALA A 82 5.38 7.77 23.78
N THR A 83 4.57 7.85 24.83
CA THR A 83 3.25 7.16 24.84
C THR A 83 2.19 7.92 24.02
N GLU A 84 2.47 9.14 23.55
CA GLU A 84 1.54 10.00 22.80
C GLU A 84 2.24 10.77 21.67
N ALA A 85 3.35 10.25 21.14
CA ALA A 85 3.98 10.90 19.99
C ALA A 85 3.09 10.76 18.75
N PRO A 86 2.89 11.83 17.96
CA PRO A 86 2.17 11.73 16.70
C PRO A 86 2.90 10.78 15.76
N ARG A 87 2.14 10.05 14.92
CA ARG A 87 2.72 9.23 13.87
C ARG A 87 3.13 10.11 12.70
N MET A 88 4.40 10.03 12.32
CA MET A 88 4.96 10.75 11.19
C MET A 88 5.09 9.83 10.01
N LEU A 89 4.62 10.28 8.84
CA LEU A 89 4.70 9.57 7.57
C LEU A 89 5.34 10.48 6.54
N THR A 90 6.22 9.94 5.70
CA THR A 90 6.79 10.67 4.55
C THR A 90 6.58 9.86 3.29
N PHE A 91 6.02 10.48 2.26
CA PHE A 91 5.79 9.89 0.96
C PHE A 91 6.59 10.61 -0.12
N HIS A 92 7.10 9.88 -1.11
CA HIS A 92 7.85 10.41 -2.23
C HIS A 92 7.24 10.07 -3.59
N ALA A 93 7.08 11.08 -4.45
CA ALA A 93 6.65 10.94 -5.84
C ALA A 93 7.57 11.76 -6.75
N GLY A 94 8.73 11.20 -7.11
CA GLY A 94 9.77 11.94 -7.83
C GLY A 94 10.34 13.08 -7.00
N GLU A 95 10.17 14.33 -7.44
CA GLU A 95 10.66 15.51 -6.71
C GLU A 95 9.68 16.03 -5.65
N VAL A 96 8.45 15.47 -5.60
CA VAL A 96 7.44 15.86 -4.62
C VAL A 96 7.53 14.96 -3.40
N THR A 97 7.61 15.59 -2.23
CA THR A 97 7.53 14.94 -0.93
C THR A 97 6.25 15.38 -0.23
N VAL A 98 5.58 14.46 0.44
CA VAL A 98 4.42 14.75 1.28
C VAL A 98 4.71 14.25 2.68
N ASP A 99 4.91 15.18 3.61
CA ASP A 99 5.04 14.87 5.04
C ASP A 99 3.67 14.95 5.70
N VAL A 100 3.37 13.99 6.56
CA VAL A 100 2.09 13.87 7.25
C VAL A 100 2.32 13.56 8.71
N GLU A 101 1.67 14.33 9.57
CA GLU A 101 1.57 14.09 11.00
C GLU A 101 0.14 13.62 11.32
N LEU A 102 0.01 12.43 11.88
CA LEU A 102 -1.26 11.84 12.28
C LEU A 102 -1.41 11.87 13.79
N THR A 103 -2.48 12.49 14.25
CA THR A 103 -2.84 12.60 15.65
C THR A 103 -4.27 12.08 15.88
N PRO A 104 -4.68 11.78 17.12
CA PRO A 104 -6.08 11.44 17.42
C PRO A 104 -7.08 12.55 17.04
N GLN A 105 -6.63 13.80 16.95
CA GLN A 105 -7.47 14.95 16.65
C GLN A 105 -7.61 15.20 15.15
N GLY A 106 -6.70 14.66 14.33
CA GLY A 106 -6.72 14.88 12.89
C GLY A 106 -5.39 14.59 12.23
N LEU A 107 -5.31 15.02 11.00
CA LEU A 107 -4.16 14.87 10.14
C LEU A 107 -3.71 16.25 9.69
N MET A 108 -2.41 16.53 9.81
CA MET A 108 -1.79 17.71 9.20
C MET A 108 -0.63 17.28 8.32
N GLY A 109 -0.35 18.04 7.28
CA GLY A 109 0.76 17.70 6.40
C GLY A 109 1.30 18.88 5.63
N GLN A 110 2.38 18.61 4.90
CA GLN A 110 3.04 19.57 4.04
C GLN A 110 3.50 18.93 2.74
N VAL A 111 3.28 19.62 1.65
CA VAL A 111 3.77 19.26 0.31
C VAL A 111 5.05 20.04 0.02
N LEU A 112 6.10 19.36 -0.37
CA LEU A 112 7.41 19.90 -0.69
C LEU A 112 7.80 19.52 -2.13
N PRO A 113 8.32 20.47 -2.94
CA PRO A 113 8.42 21.90 -2.64
C PRO A 113 7.05 22.53 -2.43
N PRO A 114 6.96 23.67 -1.70
CA PRO A 114 5.70 24.36 -1.47
C PRO A 114 4.98 24.67 -2.76
N GLN A 115 3.73 24.21 -2.87
CA GLN A 115 2.91 24.41 -4.05
C GLN A 115 1.41 24.39 -3.69
N SER A 116 0.61 25.01 -4.54
CA SER A 116 -0.85 24.90 -4.44
C SER A 116 -1.28 23.49 -4.83
N ALA A 117 -2.00 22.84 -3.94
CA ALA A 117 -2.58 21.52 -4.19
C ALA A 117 -3.95 21.41 -3.55
N ARG A 118 -4.82 20.66 -4.20
CA ARG A 118 -6.10 20.23 -3.64
C ARG A 118 -5.92 18.81 -3.09
N ILE A 119 -6.11 18.66 -1.78
CA ILE A 119 -5.91 17.40 -1.06
C ILE A 119 -7.26 16.76 -0.77
N GLU A 120 -7.39 15.48 -1.06
CA GLU A 120 -8.52 14.65 -0.68
C GLU A 120 -8.03 13.50 0.18
N VAL A 121 -8.60 13.34 1.38
CA VAL A 121 -8.33 12.18 2.24
C VAL A 121 -9.26 11.05 1.81
N LEU A 122 -8.67 9.98 1.30
CA LEU A 122 -9.36 8.79 0.85
C LEU A 122 -9.44 7.82 2.02
N SER A 123 -10.58 7.73 2.69
CA SER A 123 -10.79 6.80 3.79
C SER A 123 -12.24 6.27 3.74
N GLY A 124 -12.39 4.98 3.38
CA GLY A 124 -13.71 4.35 3.24
C GLY A 124 -14.53 4.86 2.05
N PRO A 125 -15.86 4.60 2.06
CA PRO A 125 -16.73 4.84 0.93
C PRO A 125 -17.07 6.31 0.67
N GLN A 126 -16.63 7.22 1.52
CA GLN A 126 -16.88 8.66 1.37
C GLN A 126 -15.55 9.40 1.32
N ALA A 127 -15.28 10.00 0.18
CA ALA A 127 -14.19 10.97 0.09
C ALA A 127 -14.51 12.14 1.02
N GLY A 128 -13.57 12.50 1.89
CA GLY A 128 -13.67 13.66 2.75
C GLY A 128 -13.82 14.95 1.92
N SER A 129 -14.24 16.03 2.56
CA SER A 129 -14.24 17.34 1.92
C SER A 129 -12.82 17.70 1.48
N PRO A 130 -12.64 18.15 0.23
CA PRO A 130 -11.31 18.49 -0.25
C PRO A 130 -10.74 19.69 0.50
N LEU A 131 -9.45 19.62 0.80
CA LEU A 131 -8.66 20.67 1.44
C LEU A 131 -7.80 21.36 0.39
N THR A 132 -7.31 22.55 0.71
CA THR A 132 -6.34 23.28 -0.13
C THR A 132 -5.11 23.57 0.71
N THR A 133 -3.93 23.43 0.12
CA THR A 133 -2.69 23.83 0.77
C THR A 133 -2.57 25.36 0.87
N ASP A 134 -1.89 25.83 1.91
CA ASP A 134 -1.49 27.23 2.04
C ASP A 134 -0.25 27.56 1.15
N GLU A 135 0.25 28.80 1.22
CA GLU A 135 1.43 29.26 0.46
C GLU A 135 2.71 28.48 0.80
N MET A 136 2.75 27.82 1.96
CA MET A 136 3.86 26.98 2.41
C MET A 136 3.66 25.49 2.09
N GLY A 137 2.59 25.17 1.34
CA GLY A 137 2.24 23.79 1.01
C GLY A 137 1.58 23.01 2.15
N ARG A 138 1.16 23.68 3.26
CA ARG A 138 0.58 23.00 4.42
C ARG A 138 -0.92 22.82 4.30
N PHE A 139 -1.42 21.74 4.87
CA PHE A 139 -2.86 21.44 4.95
C PHE A 139 -3.20 20.81 6.31
N ILE A 140 -4.46 20.95 6.71
CA ILE A 140 -4.98 20.42 7.97
C ILE A 140 -6.32 19.77 7.69
N HIS A 141 -6.49 18.55 8.20
CA HIS A 141 -7.75 17.82 8.20
C HIS A 141 -8.15 17.51 9.66
N GLU A 142 -9.24 18.09 10.12
CA GLU A 142 -9.66 18.08 11.54
C GLU A 142 -10.26 16.72 11.97
N ALA A 143 -10.21 15.69 11.13
CA ALA A 143 -10.69 14.36 11.47
C ALA A 143 -9.56 13.33 11.27
N SER A 144 -9.34 12.49 12.28
CA SER A 144 -8.42 11.35 12.13
C SER A 144 -9.10 10.25 11.29
N PRO A 145 -8.40 9.67 10.28
CA PRO A 145 -8.93 8.53 9.57
C PRO A 145 -9.19 7.35 10.52
N ALA A 146 -10.34 6.70 10.40
CA ALA A 146 -10.72 5.59 11.29
C ALA A 146 -10.28 4.21 10.78
N GLY A 147 -9.39 4.14 9.77
CA GLY A 147 -8.93 2.91 9.15
C GLY A 147 -7.92 3.20 8.05
N PRO A 148 -7.75 2.29 7.08
CA PRO A 148 -6.86 2.53 5.97
C PRO A 148 -7.19 3.83 5.24
N PHE A 149 -6.16 4.63 4.95
CA PHE A 149 -6.32 5.89 4.23
C PHE A 149 -5.19 6.10 3.23
N ALA A 150 -5.46 6.93 2.25
CA ALA A 150 -4.47 7.48 1.32
C ALA A 150 -4.80 8.96 1.07
N LEU A 151 -3.85 9.70 0.54
CA LEU A 151 -4.05 11.08 0.13
C LEU A 151 -4.02 11.18 -1.38
N ARG A 152 -4.98 11.91 -1.95
CA ARG A 152 -4.96 12.32 -3.34
C ARG A 152 -4.65 13.80 -3.40
N LEU A 153 -3.58 14.15 -4.10
CA LEU A 153 -3.16 15.51 -4.35
C LEU A 153 -3.38 15.85 -5.81
N ARG A 154 -4.10 16.93 -6.08
CA ARG A 154 -4.24 17.51 -7.41
C ARG A 154 -3.42 18.78 -7.46
N THR A 155 -2.38 18.77 -8.25
CA THR A 155 -1.47 19.89 -8.50
C THR A 155 -1.61 20.35 -9.94
N ASP A 156 -0.96 21.46 -10.30
CA ASP A 156 -0.89 21.93 -11.70
C ASP A 156 -0.13 20.94 -12.61
N GLU A 157 0.75 20.11 -12.03
CA GLU A 157 1.53 19.10 -12.74
C GLU A 157 0.83 17.74 -12.91
N GLY A 158 -0.30 17.55 -12.25
CA GLY A 158 -1.09 16.32 -12.33
C GLY A 158 -1.60 15.84 -11.00
N VAL A 159 -1.98 14.56 -10.97
CA VAL A 159 -2.53 13.89 -9.79
C VAL A 159 -1.47 13.00 -9.16
N ILE A 160 -1.32 13.09 -7.85
CA ILE A 160 -0.47 12.21 -7.04
C ILE A 160 -1.37 11.49 -6.04
N VAL A 161 -1.18 10.19 -5.86
CA VAL A 161 -1.88 9.39 -4.85
C VAL A 161 -0.85 8.69 -4.00
N THR A 162 -0.94 8.82 -2.67
CA THR A 162 -0.01 8.12 -1.76
C THR A 162 -0.33 6.63 -1.68
N ASP A 163 0.64 5.86 -1.21
CA ASP A 163 0.36 4.52 -0.71
C ASP A 163 -0.71 4.55 0.38
N TRP A 164 -1.44 3.43 0.51
CA TRP A 164 -2.41 3.22 1.57
C TRP A 164 -1.72 2.88 2.88
N VAL A 165 -2.09 3.59 3.94
CA VAL A 165 -1.56 3.35 5.30
C VAL A 165 -2.71 3.00 6.22
N THR A 166 -2.50 2.01 7.08
CA THR A 166 -3.46 1.63 8.14
C THR A 166 -3.12 2.40 9.43
N VAL A 167 -4.12 3.02 10.05
CA VAL A 167 -4.00 3.72 11.33
C VAL A 167 -3.88 2.74 12.48
#